data_ec1bde1a0ed524d8317257abcf64e3b7
#
_entry.id   ec1bde1a0ed524d8317257abcf64e3b7
#
_cell.length_a   1.000
_cell.length_b   1.000
_cell.length_c   1.000
_cell.angle_alpha   90.00
_cell.angle_beta   90.00
_cell.angle_gamma   90.00
#
_symmetry.space_group_name_H-M   'P 1'
#
loop_
_entity.id
_entity.type
_entity.pdbx_description
1 polymer ?
#
loop_
_entity_poly.entity_id
_entity_poly.type
_entity_poly.pdbx_seq_one_letter_code
_entity_poly.pdbx_strand_id
1 'polypeptide(L)'
;ELDEKQILLEPARRNTAPCIAWAAYHIRALNPNANIVVAPSDHLILKEEEFRAAIIKGLEFVSHSEKLLTLGIKPNRPETGYGYIQIDEPTGDGFYKVKTFTEKPELELAKVFVESGEFYWNSGLFMWNVNTIIKAAEILLPELVSKLAPGKNIYATDKEKAFIEENFPACPNVSIDFGIMEKADNVYVSLGDFGWSDLGTWGSLYDLSERDREGNVTLKSHSLIYNGKDNMIVLP
;
A
#
# COMPACT_ATOMS: atom_id res chain seq x y z
N GLU A 1 23.27 -1.86 -1.35
CA GLU A 1 23.03 -1.15 -2.65
C GLU A 1 22.20 -2.06 -3.53
N LEU A 2 21.21 -1.49 -4.24
CA LEU A 2 20.42 -2.23 -5.22
C LEU A 2 21.18 -2.31 -6.56
N ASP A 3 21.08 -3.43 -7.25
CA ASP A 3 21.56 -3.54 -8.63
C ASP A 3 20.64 -2.68 -9.54
N GLU A 4 21.22 -1.98 -10.52
CA GLU A 4 20.45 -1.19 -11.48
C GLU A 4 19.36 -2.00 -12.20
N LYS A 5 19.57 -3.30 -12.37
CA LYS A 5 18.58 -4.22 -12.95
C LYS A 5 17.35 -4.46 -12.08
N GLN A 6 17.42 -4.10 -10.78
CA GLN A 6 16.30 -4.17 -9.85
C GLN A 6 15.49 -2.87 -9.80
N ILE A 7 15.89 -1.86 -10.57
CA ILE A 7 15.26 -0.54 -10.62
C ILE A 7 14.46 -0.42 -11.91
N LEU A 8 13.13 -0.44 -11.79
CA LEU A 8 12.21 -0.26 -12.90
C LEU A 8 11.77 1.22 -12.92
N LEU A 9 12.25 1.98 -13.91
CA LEU A 9 11.95 3.41 -14.04
C LEU A 9 10.76 3.65 -14.96
N GLU A 10 9.65 4.12 -14.41
CA GLU A 10 8.44 4.44 -15.16
C GLU A 10 8.68 5.64 -16.11
N PRO A 11 8.43 5.51 -17.42
CA PRO A 11 8.62 6.62 -18.38
C PRO A 11 7.53 7.69 -18.27
N ALA A 12 6.43 7.42 -17.58
CA ALA A 12 5.32 8.35 -17.36
C ALA A 12 4.61 8.04 -16.05
N ARG A 13 4.02 9.06 -15.41
CA ARG A 13 3.17 8.85 -14.22
C ARG A 13 1.81 8.30 -14.63
N ARG A 14 1.49 7.05 -14.21
CA ARG A 14 0.23 6.36 -14.49
C ARG A 14 -0.42 5.77 -13.23
N ASN A 15 -0.02 6.27 -12.05
CA ASN A 15 -0.49 5.78 -10.76
C ASN A 15 -0.02 4.33 -10.46
N THR A 16 -0.49 3.71 -9.38
CA THR A 16 0.10 2.49 -8.83
C THR A 16 -0.26 1.20 -9.57
N ALA A 17 -1.44 1.11 -10.23
CA ALA A 17 -1.80 -0.13 -10.91
C ALA A 17 -0.90 -0.46 -12.11
N PRO A 18 -0.57 0.46 -13.02
CA PRO A 18 0.38 0.17 -14.09
C PRO A 18 1.79 -0.14 -13.59
N CYS A 19 2.27 0.56 -12.56
CA CYS A 19 3.55 0.29 -11.92
C CYS A 19 3.63 -1.15 -11.41
N ILE A 20 2.64 -1.56 -10.61
CA ILE A 20 2.54 -2.90 -10.03
C ILE A 20 2.37 -3.97 -11.11
N ALA A 21 1.54 -3.72 -12.12
CA ALA A 21 1.33 -4.66 -13.21
C ALA A 21 2.63 -4.89 -14.00
N TRP A 22 3.35 -3.84 -14.35
CA TRP A 22 4.66 -3.99 -15.01
C TRP A 22 5.63 -4.77 -14.14
N ALA A 23 5.81 -4.40 -12.87
CA ALA A 23 6.66 -5.13 -11.94
C ALA A 23 6.25 -6.62 -11.83
N ALA A 24 4.95 -6.91 -11.80
CA ALA A 24 4.46 -8.29 -11.76
C ALA A 24 4.81 -9.07 -13.03
N TYR A 25 4.67 -8.48 -14.22
CA TYR A 25 5.09 -9.13 -15.48
C TYR A 25 6.60 -9.38 -15.51
N HIS A 26 7.41 -8.40 -15.09
CA HIS A 26 8.87 -8.53 -14.99
C HIS A 26 9.27 -9.65 -14.02
N ILE A 27 8.75 -9.63 -12.79
CA ILE A 27 9.05 -10.64 -11.77
C ILE A 27 8.59 -12.03 -12.22
N ARG A 28 7.42 -12.16 -12.86
CA ARG A 28 6.95 -13.44 -13.38
C ARG A 28 7.87 -14.03 -14.45
N ALA A 29 8.50 -13.18 -15.26
CA ALA A 29 9.47 -13.63 -16.25
C ALA A 29 10.73 -14.22 -15.60
N LEU A 30 11.13 -13.69 -14.43
CA LEU A 30 12.26 -14.20 -13.63
C LEU A 30 11.88 -15.41 -12.78
N ASN A 31 10.72 -15.36 -12.14
CA ASN A 31 10.19 -16.40 -11.26
C ASN A 31 8.66 -16.52 -11.41
N PRO A 32 8.15 -17.52 -12.13
CA PRO A 32 6.72 -17.67 -12.38
C PRO A 32 5.88 -18.02 -11.14
N ASN A 33 6.52 -18.38 -10.03
CA ASN A 33 5.87 -18.72 -8.76
C ASN A 33 6.14 -17.69 -7.65
N ALA A 34 6.61 -16.50 -8.00
CA ALA A 34 6.95 -15.47 -7.03
C ALA A 34 5.74 -15.02 -6.20
N ASN A 35 5.95 -14.85 -4.90
CA ASN A 35 5.09 -14.07 -4.05
C ASN A 35 5.68 -12.66 -3.91
N ILE A 36 4.84 -11.65 -4.02
CA ILE A 36 5.24 -10.25 -4.10
C ILE A 36 4.71 -9.51 -2.87
N VAL A 37 5.56 -8.69 -2.27
CA VAL A 37 5.18 -7.64 -1.34
C VAL A 37 5.30 -6.31 -2.06
N VAL A 38 4.24 -5.52 -2.05
CA VAL A 38 4.23 -4.13 -2.50
C VAL A 38 4.23 -3.24 -1.28
N ALA A 39 5.21 -2.35 -1.18
CA ALA A 39 5.35 -1.44 -0.06
C ALA A 39 5.74 -0.05 -0.57
N PRO A 40 5.04 1.02 -0.14
CA PRO A 40 5.51 2.38 -0.34
C PRO A 40 6.87 2.59 0.35
N SER A 41 7.76 3.36 -0.28
CA SER A 41 9.14 3.54 0.21
C SER A 41 9.30 4.65 1.25
N ASP A 42 8.25 5.45 1.46
CA ASP A 42 8.22 6.64 2.31
C ASP A 42 7.40 6.46 3.60
N HIS A 43 6.89 5.26 3.85
CA HIS A 43 6.18 4.94 5.09
C HIS A 43 7.15 4.66 6.25
N LEU A 44 6.72 5.01 7.45
CA LEU A 44 7.44 4.71 8.69
C LEU A 44 6.89 3.44 9.33
N ILE A 45 7.80 2.59 9.79
CA ILE A 45 7.52 1.40 10.59
C ILE A 45 8.37 1.47 11.86
N LEU A 46 7.74 1.47 13.03
CA LEU A 46 8.45 1.60 14.32
C LEU A 46 8.80 0.26 14.97
N LYS A 47 7.99 -0.78 14.73
CA LYS A 47 8.16 -2.12 15.30
C LYS A 47 8.54 -3.10 14.19
N GLU A 48 9.83 -3.14 13.86
CA GLU A 48 10.34 -3.89 12.69
C GLU A 48 10.10 -5.40 12.79
N GLU A 49 10.21 -5.98 13.98
CA GLU A 49 10.04 -7.43 14.17
C GLU A 49 8.56 -7.85 14.01
N GLU A 50 7.63 -7.06 14.54
CA GLU A 50 6.19 -7.27 14.34
C GLU A 50 5.80 -7.13 12.87
N PHE A 51 6.36 -6.13 12.19
CA PHE A 51 6.17 -5.94 10.76
C PHE A 51 6.70 -7.12 9.96
N ARG A 52 7.92 -7.55 10.23
CA ARG A 52 8.54 -8.69 9.57
C ARG A 52 7.73 -9.97 9.77
N ALA A 53 7.25 -10.23 11.00
CA ALA A 53 6.38 -11.37 11.28
C ALA A 53 5.06 -11.30 10.48
N ALA A 54 4.43 -10.11 10.38
CA ALA A 54 3.23 -9.91 9.58
C ALA A 54 3.47 -10.18 8.09
N ILE A 55 4.60 -9.72 7.53
CA ILE A 55 4.97 -9.97 6.14
C ILE A 55 5.19 -11.47 5.87
N ILE A 56 5.95 -12.18 6.72
CA ILE A 56 6.21 -13.61 6.56
C ILE A 56 4.90 -14.38 6.58
N LYS A 57 4.05 -14.14 7.59
CA LYS A 57 2.73 -14.76 7.71
C LYS A 57 1.84 -14.48 6.50
N GLY A 58 1.86 -13.22 6.01
CA GLY A 58 1.09 -12.82 4.84
C GLY A 58 1.58 -13.50 3.55
N LEU A 59 2.89 -13.63 3.36
CA LEU A 59 3.46 -14.34 2.21
C LEU A 59 3.11 -15.84 2.23
N GLU A 60 3.11 -16.48 3.38
CA GLU A 60 2.64 -17.87 3.53
C GLU A 60 1.17 -18.00 3.14
N PHE A 61 0.31 -17.08 3.60
CA PHE A 61 -1.10 -17.09 3.29
C PHE A 61 -1.41 -16.98 1.78
N VAL A 62 -0.68 -16.11 1.07
CA VAL A 62 -0.91 -15.91 -0.37
C VAL A 62 -0.20 -16.93 -1.26
N SER A 63 0.80 -17.65 -0.74
CA SER A 63 1.62 -18.59 -1.52
C SER A 63 0.83 -19.79 -2.07
N HIS A 64 -0.23 -20.19 -1.36
CA HIS A 64 -1.05 -21.36 -1.67
C HIS A 64 -2.50 -21.02 -2.00
N SER A 65 -2.78 -19.74 -2.33
CA SER A 65 -4.14 -19.29 -2.56
C SER A 65 -4.21 -18.20 -3.64
N GLU A 66 -5.34 -18.12 -4.34
CA GLU A 66 -5.62 -17.01 -5.26
C GLU A 66 -6.20 -15.79 -4.49
N LYS A 67 -5.51 -15.35 -3.44
CA LYS A 67 -5.97 -14.24 -2.58
C LYS A 67 -5.09 -13.01 -2.74
N LEU A 68 -5.71 -11.85 -2.61
CA LEU A 68 -5.07 -10.54 -2.51
C LEU A 68 -5.10 -10.13 -1.03
N LEU A 69 -3.95 -9.81 -0.45
CA LEU A 69 -3.83 -9.48 0.97
C LEU A 69 -3.34 -8.05 1.15
N THR A 70 -3.94 -7.33 2.10
CA THR A 70 -3.42 -6.06 2.60
C THR A 70 -3.21 -6.12 4.12
N LEU A 71 -2.47 -5.14 4.67
CA LEU A 71 -2.33 -4.95 6.11
C LEU A 71 -3.25 -3.83 6.57
N GLY A 72 -4.07 -4.13 7.57
CA GLY A 72 -5.01 -3.20 8.18
C GLY A 72 -4.48 -2.66 9.50
N ILE A 73 -4.60 -1.34 9.71
CA ILE A 73 -4.18 -0.63 10.91
C ILE A 73 -5.39 -0.12 11.64
N LYS A 74 -5.46 -0.32 12.95
CA LYS A 74 -6.57 0.19 13.75
C LYS A 74 -6.56 1.72 13.76
N PRO A 75 -7.65 2.39 13.33
CA PRO A 75 -7.71 3.83 13.32
C PRO A 75 -7.76 4.38 14.76
N ASN A 76 -7.07 5.49 14.97
CA ASN A 76 -7.10 6.26 16.23
C ASN A 76 -7.74 7.65 16.06
N ARG A 77 -8.06 8.03 14.81
CA ARG A 77 -8.72 9.28 14.44
C ARG A 77 -9.46 9.16 13.11
N PRO A 78 -10.40 10.06 12.78
CA PRO A 78 -11.06 10.08 11.47
C PRO A 78 -10.15 10.73 10.41
N GLU A 79 -9.27 9.94 9.79
CA GLU A 79 -8.35 10.38 8.75
C GLU A 79 -9.02 10.31 7.38
N THR A 80 -9.01 11.39 6.60
CA THR A 80 -9.62 11.47 5.27
C THR A 80 -8.63 11.20 4.14
N GLY A 81 -7.35 11.14 4.45
CA GLY A 81 -6.27 10.83 3.49
C GLY A 81 -6.07 9.33 3.24
N TYR A 82 -6.69 8.47 4.05
CA TYR A 82 -6.50 7.02 4.01
C TYR A 82 -7.70 6.28 3.45
N GLY A 83 -7.44 5.09 2.92
CA GLY A 83 -8.48 4.09 2.66
C GLY A 83 -8.94 3.39 3.94
N TYR A 84 -10.20 3.00 3.98
CA TYR A 84 -10.81 2.24 5.08
C TYR A 84 -11.29 0.89 4.59
N ILE A 85 -11.03 -0.14 5.38
CA ILE A 85 -11.38 -1.52 5.11
C ILE A 85 -12.35 -2.00 6.18
N GLN A 86 -13.57 -2.37 5.80
CA GLN A 86 -14.48 -3.09 6.68
C GLN A 86 -14.16 -4.57 6.61
N ILE A 87 -13.96 -5.19 7.77
CA ILE A 87 -13.71 -6.63 7.88
C ILE A 87 -15.01 -7.41 8.01
N ASP A 88 -14.98 -8.65 7.50
CA ASP A 88 -16.00 -9.67 7.69
C ASP A 88 -15.52 -10.68 8.74
N GLU A 89 -16.18 -11.83 8.84
CA GLU A 89 -15.83 -12.91 9.74
C GLU A 89 -14.38 -13.37 9.60
N PRO A 90 -13.71 -13.73 10.71
CA PRO A 90 -12.35 -14.25 10.68
C PRO A 90 -12.27 -15.60 9.94
N THR A 91 -11.22 -15.83 9.18
CA THR A 91 -10.99 -17.10 8.46
C THR A 91 -10.35 -18.19 9.32
N GLY A 92 -10.16 -17.94 10.62
CA GLY A 92 -9.53 -18.88 11.57
C GLY A 92 -8.03 -18.71 11.75
N ASP A 93 -7.33 -18.16 10.76
CA ASP A 93 -5.86 -18.02 10.76
C ASP A 93 -5.37 -16.60 11.11
N GLY A 94 -6.27 -15.73 11.59
CA GLY A 94 -5.99 -14.33 11.89
C GLY A 94 -5.97 -13.42 10.65
N PHE A 95 -6.60 -13.88 9.59
CA PHE A 95 -6.96 -13.11 8.41
C PHE A 95 -8.47 -12.92 8.36
N TYR A 96 -8.90 -11.81 7.77
CA TYR A 96 -10.31 -11.47 7.61
C TYR A 96 -10.60 -11.24 6.14
N LYS A 97 -11.75 -11.68 5.67
CA LYS A 97 -12.22 -11.28 4.35
C LYS A 97 -12.59 -9.79 4.39
N VAL A 98 -12.26 -9.07 3.34
CA VAL A 98 -12.69 -7.67 3.19
C VAL A 98 -14.15 -7.67 2.73
N LYS A 99 -15.00 -6.94 3.46
CA LYS A 99 -16.40 -6.75 3.14
C LYS A 99 -16.61 -5.52 2.27
N THR A 100 -15.98 -4.40 2.65
CA THR A 100 -15.97 -3.17 1.86
C THR A 100 -14.60 -2.51 1.94
N PHE A 101 -14.25 -1.83 0.88
CA PHE A 101 -13.06 -1.00 0.78
C PHE A 101 -13.51 0.39 0.33
N THR A 102 -13.15 1.43 1.07
CA THR A 102 -13.54 2.81 0.77
C THR A 102 -12.31 3.70 0.81
N GLU A 103 -11.92 4.21 -0.32
CA GLU A 103 -10.73 5.07 -0.43
C GLU A 103 -11.09 6.53 -0.14
N LYS A 104 -10.38 7.15 0.79
CA LYS A 104 -10.43 8.58 1.12
C LYS A 104 -11.84 9.12 1.34
N PRO A 105 -12.56 8.64 2.36
CA PRO A 105 -13.92 9.07 2.65
C PRO A 105 -13.97 10.53 3.10
N GLU A 106 -15.13 11.17 2.96
CA GLU A 106 -15.41 12.45 3.59
C GLU A 106 -15.37 12.34 5.12
N LEU A 107 -15.07 13.47 5.81
CA LEU A 107 -14.83 13.50 7.25
C LEU A 107 -15.96 12.88 8.08
N GLU A 108 -17.23 13.16 7.74
CA GLU A 108 -18.37 12.63 8.48
C GLU A 108 -18.46 11.11 8.37
N LEU A 109 -18.16 10.56 7.20
CA LEU A 109 -18.11 9.12 7.00
C LEU A 109 -16.91 8.49 7.72
N ALA A 110 -15.75 9.16 7.71
CA ALA A 110 -14.57 8.70 8.45
C ALA A 110 -14.82 8.62 9.97
N LYS A 111 -15.57 9.57 10.54
CA LYS A 111 -16.01 9.53 11.96
C LYS A 111 -16.85 8.29 12.24
N VAL A 112 -17.85 8.03 11.39
CA VAL A 112 -18.71 6.84 11.53
C VAL A 112 -17.90 5.57 11.48
N PHE A 113 -16.91 5.48 10.58
CA PHE A 113 -16.04 4.31 10.46
C PHE A 113 -15.21 4.08 11.73
N VAL A 114 -14.64 5.13 12.31
CA VAL A 114 -13.86 5.02 13.56
C VAL A 114 -14.76 4.64 14.74
N GLU A 115 -15.93 5.26 14.87
CA GLU A 115 -16.88 5.02 15.96
C GLU A 115 -17.50 3.61 15.94
N SER A 116 -17.68 3.05 14.73
CA SER A 116 -18.20 1.67 14.58
C SER A 116 -17.26 0.59 15.12
N GLY A 117 -15.93 0.85 15.08
CA GLY A 117 -14.90 -0.10 15.46
C GLY A 117 -14.69 -1.27 14.49
N GLU A 118 -15.43 -1.32 13.37
CA GLU A 118 -15.37 -2.39 12.36
C GLU A 118 -14.41 -2.08 11.19
N PHE A 119 -13.93 -0.84 11.11
CA PHE A 119 -13.10 -0.38 10.01
C PHE A 119 -11.65 -0.23 10.43
N TYR A 120 -10.75 -0.51 9.50
CA TYR A 120 -9.30 -0.39 9.64
C TYR A 120 -8.74 0.45 8.50
N TRP A 121 -7.67 1.20 8.76
CA TRP A 121 -6.97 1.90 7.69
C TRP A 121 -6.27 0.92 6.77
N ASN A 122 -6.37 1.14 5.47
CA ASN A 122 -5.53 0.49 4.48
C ASN A 122 -4.12 1.07 4.55
N SER A 123 -3.14 0.25 4.89
CA SER A 123 -1.74 0.69 4.99
C SER A 123 -1.07 0.91 3.64
N GLY A 124 -1.70 0.50 2.53
CA GLY A 124 -1.05 0.50 1.21
C GLY A 124 0.02 -0.58 1.04
N LEU A 125 0.11 -1.51 2.00
CA LEU A 125 1.00 -2.67 1.96
C LEU A 125 0.21 -3.87 1.43
N PHE A 126 0.64 -4.42 0.30
CA PHE A 126 -0.08 -5.51 -0.36
C PHE A 126 0.79 -6.73 -0.54
N MET A 127 0.17 -7.91 -0.52
CA MET A 127 0.84 -9.18 -0.78
C MET A 127 -0.03 -10.08 -1.65
N TRP A 128 0.60 -10.76 -2.59
CA TRP A 128 -0.06 -11.71 -3.51
C TRP A 128 0.94 -12.59 -4.24
N ASN A 129 0.45 -13.70 -4.75
CA ASN A 129 1.20 -14.44 -5.77
C ASN A 129 1.15 -13.68 -7.10
N VAL A 130 2.25 -13.70 -7.85
CA VAL A 130 2.40 -12.98 -9.12
C VAL A 130 1.30 -13.30 -10.13
N ASN A 131 0.85 -14.56 -10.17
CA ASN A 131 -0.23 -14.96 -11.09
C ASN A 131 -1.59 -14.45 -10.63
N THR A 132 -1.82 -14.35 -9.32
CA THR A 132 -3.07 -13.84 -8.75
C THR A 132 -3.30 -12.38 -9.14
N ILE A 133 -2.28 -11.53 -8.97
CA ILE A 133 -2.44 -10.10 -9.32
C ILE A 133 -2.57 -9.88 -10.83
N ILE A 134 -1.84 -10.65 -11.65
CA ILE A 134 -1.97 -10.57 -13.10
C ILE A 134 -3.38 -11.02 -13.54
N LYS A 135 -3.91 -12.12 -13.00
CA LYS A 135 -5.27 -12.59 -13.26
C LYS A 135 -6.32 -11.55 -12.83
N ALA A 136 -6.15 -10.92 -11.68
CA ALA A 136 -7.02 -9.84 -11.24
C ALA A 136 -6.97 -8.65 -12.19
N ALA A 137 -5.79 -8.26 -12.68
CA ALA A 137 -5.64 -7.20 -13.68
C ALA A 137 -6.30 -7.58 -15.02
N GLU A 138 -6.18 -8.82 -15.48
CA GLU A 138 -6.84 -9.33 -16.69
C GLU A 138 -8.37 -9.18 -16.65
N ILE A 139 -8.96 -9.39 -15.47
CA ILE A 139 -10.41 -9.31 -15.27
C ILE A 139 -10.87 -7.86 -15.07
N LEU A 140 -10.16 -7.10 -14.24
CA LEU A 140 -10.63 -5.81 -13.73
C LEU A 140 -10.05 -4.60 -14.49
N LEU A 141 -8.90 -4.76 -15.14
CA LEU A 141 -8.17 -3.73 -15.87
C LEU A 141 -7.76 -4.18 -17.28
N PRO A 142 -8.70 -4.66 -18.13
CA PRO A 142 -8.37 -5.21 -19.44
C PRO A 142 -7.66 -4.20 -20.37
N GLU A 143 -7.95 -2.92 -20.24
CA GLU A 143 -7.26 -1.86 -20.99
C GLU A 143 -5.77 -1.80 -20.63
N LEU A 144 -5.43 -1.82 -19.33
CA LEU A 144 -4.06 -1.88 -18.84
C LEU A 144 -3.33 -3.13 -19.37
N VAL A 145 -3.98 -4.28 -19.25
CA VAL A 145 -3.42 -5.55 -19.71
C VAL A 145 -3.17 -5.55 -21.21
N SER A 146 -4.06 -4.93 -22.02
CA SER A 146 -3.86 -4.81 -23.46
C SER A 146 -2.57 -4.09 -23.85
N LYS A 147 -2.05 -3.21 -23.00
CA LYS A 147 -0.78 -2.47 -23.21
C LYS A 147 0.44 -3.25 -22.76
N LEU A 148 0.33 -4.01 -21.68
CA LEU A 148 1.48 -4.68 -21.06
C LEU A 148 1.63 -6.16 -21.45
N ALA A 149 0.53 -6.92 -21.61
CA ALA A 149 0.58 -8.34 -21.93
C ALA A 149 1.33 -8.70 -23.22
N PRO A 150 1.34 -7.85 -24.30
CA PRO A 150 2.13 -8.12 -25.49
C PRO A 150 3.64 -8.28 -25.21
N GLY A 151 4.14 -7.70 -24.11
CA GLY A 151 5.53 -7.82 -23.66
C GLY A 151 5.90 -9.17 -23.02
N LYS A 152 5.02 -10.16 -22.97
CA LYS A 152 5.21 -11.44 -22.25
C LYS A 152 6.57 -12.13 -22.49
N ASN A 153 7.10 -12.07 -23.72
CA ASN A 153 8.37 -12.69 -24.08
C ASN A 153 9.53 -11.68 -24.12
N ILE A 154 9.30 -10.45 -23.64
CA ILE A 154 10.24 -9.33 -23.67
C ILE A 154 10.70 -8.97 -22.26
N TYR A 155 9.85 -9.17 -21.26
CA TYR A 155 10.16 -8.87 -19.87
C TYR A 155 11.41 -9.60 -19.39
N ALA A 156 12.20 -8.94 -18.55
CA ALA A 156 13.50 -9.38 -18.06
C ALA A 156 14.55 -9.60 -19.16
N THR A 157 14.39 -8.93 -20.32
CA THR A 157 15.39 -8.91 -21.41
C THR A 157 15.83 -7.47 -21.73
N ASP A 158 16.89 -7.33 -22.51
CA ASP A 158 17.39 -6.01 -22.96
C ASP A 158 16.36 -5.21 -23.80
N LYS A 159 15.30 -5.85 -24.28
CA LYS A 159 14.23 -5.23 -25.08
C LYS A 159 13.11 -4.63 -24.22
N GLU A 160 13.05 -4.95 -22.93
CA GLU A 160 11.99 -4.52 -22.04
C GLU A 160 11.89 -3.00 -21.96
N LYS A 161 13.02 -2.33 -21.82
CA LYS A 161 13.05 -0.87 -21.70
C LYS A 161 12.38 -0.18 -22.88
N ALA A 162 12.72 -0.55 -24.10
CA ALA A 162 12.12 0.03 -25.32
C ALA A 162 10.61 -0.28 -25.41
N PHE A 163 10.20 -1.49 -25.06
CA PHE A 163 8.79 -1.88 -25.03
C PHE A 163 8.00 -1.02 -24.02
N ILE A 164 8.54 -0.80 -22.82
CA ILE A 164 7.89 -0.01 -21.78
C ILE A 164 7.85 1.48 -22.15
N GLU A 165 8.92 2.04 -22.70
CA GLU A 165 8.94 3.43 -23.18
C GLU A 165 7.85 3.70 -24.23
N GLU A 166 7.55 2.73 -25.09
CA GLU A 166 6.50 2.83 -26.11
C GLU A 166 5.08 2.66 -25.55
N ASN A 167 4.85 1.66 -24.68
CA ASN A 167 3.51 1.21 -24.31
C ASN A 167 3.01 1.78 -22.98
N PHE A 168 3.88 1.99 -22.00
CA PHE A 168 3.51 2.42 -20.65
C PHE A 168 2.82 3.80 -20.62
N PRO A 169 3.23 4.81 -21.40
CA PRO A 169 2.54 6.11 -21.45
C PRO A 169 1.07 6.04 -21.88
N ALA A 170 0.67 4.97 -22.58
CA ALA A 170 -0.70 4.73 -23.02
C ALA A 170 -1.54 3.93 -22.00
N CYS A 171 -0.95 3.52 -20.86
CA CYS A 171 -1.69 2.86 -19.80
C CYS A 171 -2.70 3.80 -19.13
N PRO A 172 -3.84 3.29 -18.63
CA PRO A 172 -4.79 4.09 -17.86
C PRO A 172 -4.14 4.62 -16.57
N ASN A 173 -4.52 5.83 -16.16
CA ASN A 173 -4.06 6.42 -14.91
C ASN A 173 -4.96 6.01 -13.76
N VAL A 174 -4.67 4.89 -13.09
CA VAL A 174 -5.51 4.30 -12.05
C VAL A 174 -4.65 3.72 -10.92
N SER A 175 -5.08 3.90 -9.66
CA SER A 175 -4.43 3.25 -8.52
C SER A 175 -4.81 1.78 -8.43
N ILE A 176 -3.98 0.99 -7.77
CA ILE A 176 -4.26 -0.41 -7.46
C ILE A 176 -5.50 -0.53 -6.57
N ASP A 177 -5.70 0.44 -5.67
CA ASP A 177 -6.84 0.49 -4.76
C ASP A 177 -8.15 0.56 -5.54
N PHE A 178 -8.35 1.60 -6.34
CA PHE A 178 -9.55 1.78 -7.18
C PHE A 178 -9.67 0.76 -8.32
N GLY A 179 -8.54 0.34 -8.87
CA GLY A 179 -8.53 -0.54 -10.02
C GLY A 179 -8.84 -1.99 -9.68
N ILE A 180 -8.33 -2.48 -8.57
CA ILE A 180 -8.38 -3.89 -8.18
C ILE A 180 -8.93 -4.08 -6.77
N MET A 181 -8.36 -3.43 -5.74
CA MET A 181 -8.66 -3.78 -4.34
C MET A 181 -10.11 -3.50 -3.95
N GLU A 182 -10.74 -2.47 -4.47
CA GLU A 182 -12.16 -2.16 -4.24
C GLU A 182 -13.13 -3.09 -4.99
N LYS A 183 -12.67 -3.76 -6.05
CA LYS A 183 -13.52 -4.50 -6.99
C LYS A 183 -13.39 -6.01 -6.89
N ALA A 184 -12.23 -6.48 -6.42
CA ALA A 184 -11.96 -7.91 -6.33
C ALA A 184 -12.70 -8.53 -5.13
N ASP A 185 -13.26 -9.70 -5.33
CA ASP A 185 -14.01 -10.45 -4.31
C ASP A 185 -13.14 -11.35 -3.43
N ASN A 186 -11.84 -11.48 -3.79
CA ASN A 186 -10.85 -12.30 -3.11
C ASN A 186 -9.84 -11.49 -2.28
N VAL A 187 -10.24 -10.31 -1.78
CA VAL A 187 -9.40 -9.46 -0.94
C VAL A 187 -9.54 -9.85 0.52
N TYR A 188 -8.40 -9.95 1.18
CA TYR A 188 -8.25 -10.27 2.60
C TYR A 188 -7.40 -9.22 3.30
N VAL A 189 -7.52 -9.13 4.61
CA VAL A 189 -6.71 -8.24 5.45
C VAL A 189 -6.15 -9.00 6.65
N SER A 190 -4.90 -8.72 6.98
CA SER A 190 -4.28 -9.06 8.26
C SER A 190 -4.16 -7.80 9.10
N LEU A 191 -4.61 -7.86 10.35
CA LEU A 191 -4.53 -6.73 11.25
C LEU A 191 -3.18 -6.71 11.95
N GLY A 192 -2.55 -5.53 12.02
CA GLY A 192 -1.25 -5.37 12.64
C GLY A 192 -1.14 -4.08 13.45
N ASP A 193 -0.28 -4.13 14.47
CA ASP A 193 0.15 -2.99 15.27
C ASP A 193 1.69 -2.92 15.25
N PHE A 194 2.23 -2.49 14.14
CA PHE A 194 3.68 -2.36 13.93
C PHE A 194 4.15 -0.90 13.89
N GLY A 195 3.34 0.03 14.43
CA GLY A 195 3.71 1.46 14.49
C GLY A 195 3.82 2.07 13.09
N TRP A 196 2.84 1.79 12.22
CA TRP A 196 2.79 2.29 10.86
C TRP A 196 2.30 3.74 10.77
N SER A 197 2.94 4.52 9.91
CA SER A 197 2.44 5.81 9.44
C SER A 197 2.93 6.08 8.02
N ASP A 198 2.09 6.72 7.21
CA ASP A 198 2.47 7.20 5.88
C ASP A 198 3.25 8.54 5.92
N LEU A 199 3.33 9.20 7.08
CA LEU A 199 3.89 10.55 7.27
C LEU A 199 3.32 11.61 6.32
N GLY A 200 2.15 11.34 5.73
CA GLY A 200 1.53 12.19 4.70
C GLY A 200 0.94 13.50 5.22
N THR A 201 0.79 13.64 6.53
CA THR A 201 0.20 14.84 7.15
C THR A 201 1.03 15.35 8.33
N TRP A 202 0.90 16.65 8.65
CA TRP A 202 1.49 17.24 9.85
C TRP A 202 0.99 16.56 11.13
N GLY A 203 -0.28 16.11 11.14
CA GLY A 203 -0.85 15.34 12.25
C GLY A 203 -0.15 14.02 12.46
N SER A 204 0.12 13.26 11.39
CA SER A 204 0.86 11.99 11.46
C SER A 204 2.27 12.19 12.02
N LEU A 205 2.97 13.22 11.58
CA LEU A 205 4.29 13.56 12.08
C LEU A 205 4.25 14.01 13.55
N TYR A 206 3.25 14.81 13.95
CA TYR A 206 3.04 15.23 15.32
C TYR A 206 2.80 14.04 16.26
N ASP A 207 1.94 13.09 15.86
CA ASP A 207 1.60 11.92 16.66
C ASP A 207 2.79 11.00 16.95
N LEU A 208 3.75 10.98 16.06
CA LEU A 208 4.96 10.14 16.14
C LEU A 208 6.17 10.85 16.77
N SER A 209 6.06 12.18 16.98
CA SER A 209 7.16 12.97 17.53
C SER A 209 7.14 12.99 19.06
N GLU A 210 8.34 13.11 19.66
CA GLU A 210 8.46 13.37 21.09
C GLU A 210 7.86 14.73 21.44
N ARG A 211 7.08 14.78 22.54
CA ARG A 211 6.35 15.98 22.98
C ARG A 211 6.89 16.45 24.33
N ASP A 212 6.95 17.76 24.51
CA ASP A 212 7.15 18.35 25.83
C ASP A 212 5.93 18.18 26.74
N ARG A 213 6.00 18.73 27.97
CA ARG A 213 4.89 18.62 28.96
C ARG A 213 3.61 19.34 28.54
N GLU A 214 3.72 20.32 27.67
CA GLU A 214 2.64 21.11 27.11
C GLU A 214 2.17 20.59 25.73
N GLY A 215 2.68 19.43 25.29
CA GLY A 215 2.31 18.80 24.02
C GLY A 215 3.02 19.39 22.80
N ASN A 216 4.04 20.25 22.96
CA ASN A 216 4.72 20.83 21.83
C ASN A 216 5.79 19.88 21.26
N VAL A 217 5.90 19.85 19.95
CA VAL A 217 6.92 19.15 19.17
C VAL A 217 7.89 20.17 18.58
N THR A 218 9.19 19.94 18.75
CA THR A 218 10.24 20.73 18.11
C THR A 218 11.21 19.83 17.36
N LEU A 219 11.28 20.00 16.04
CA LEU A 219 12.16 19.21 15.17
C LEU A 219 13.31 20.05 14.64
N LYS A 220 14.53 19.49 14.71
CA LYS A 220 15.78 20.08 14.19
C LYS A 220 16.16 21.45 14.76
N SER A 221 15.59 21.84 15.92
CA SER A 221 15.88 23.13 16.54
C SER A 221 15.69 23.10 18.05
N HIS A 222 16.27 24.11 18.73
CA HIS A 222 15.93 24.42 20.13
C HIS A 222 15.00 25.63 20.11
N SER A 223 13.82 25.49 20.72
CA SER A 223 12.86 26.57 20.82
C SER A 223 12.52 26.87 22.29
N LEU A 224 12.27 28.13 22.60
CA LEU A 224 11.69 28.54 23.86
C LEU A 224 10.23 28.92 23.58
N ILE A 225 9.31 28.14 24.15
CA ILE A 225 7.86 28.31 23.93
C ILE A 225 7.25 28.93 25.18
N TYR A 226 6.63 30.11 25.04
CA TYR A 226 5.95 30.80 26.15
C TYR A 226 4.42 30.70 25.92
N ASN A 227 3.70 30.12 26.88
CA ASN A 227 2.23 29.98 26.88
C ASN A 227 1.68 29.28 25.62
N GLY A 228 2.50 28.43 24.94
CA GLY A 228 2.10 27.64 23.77
C GLY A 228 1.82 26.18 24.14
N LYS A 229 0.75 25.62 23.60
CA LYS A 229 0.40 24.19 23.74
C LYS A 229 0.12 23.58 22.37
N ASP A 230 0.41 22.29 22.27
CA ASP A 230 0.10 21.46 21.10
C ASP A 230 0.62 22.06 19.78
N ASN A 231 1.78 22.72 19.82
CA ASN A 231 2.41 23.29 18.64
C ASN A 231 3.39 22.31 18.00
N MET A 232 3.55 22.44 16.70
CA MET A 232 4.61 21.78 15.96
C MET A 232 5.54 22.82 15.34
N ILE A 233 6.83 22.78 15.70
CA ILE A 233 7.84 23.72 15.26
C ILE A 233 8.88 22.94 14.46
N VAL A 234 8.96 23.24 13.16
CA VAL A 234 9.94 22.66 12.24
C VAL A 234 10.71 23.83 11.64
N LEU A 235 12.01 23.89 11.90
CA LEU A 235 12.89 24.90 11.33
C LEU A 235 13.83 24.23 10.34
N PRO A 236 14.23 24.93 9.28
CA PRO A 236 15.13 24.41 8.24
C PRO A 236 16.53 24.09 8.76
#